data_8f3f9f9812744ef71b0e067f16c7ec8b
#
_entry.id   8f3f9f9812744ef71b0e067f16c7ec8b
#
_cell.length_a   1.000
_cell.length_b   1.000
_cell.length_c   1.000
_cell.angle_alpha   90.00
_cell.angle_beta   90.00
_cell.angle_gamma   90.00
#
_symmetry.space_group_name_H-M   'P 1'
#
loop_
_entity.id
_entity.type
_entity.pdbx_description
1 polymer ?
#
loop_
_entity_poly.entity_id
_entity_poly.type
_entity_poly.pdbx_seq_one_letter_code
_entity_poly.pdbx_strand_id
1 'polypeptide(L)'
;NAVVHLLAIAGRLGIDLTLDDFDKTGSKVPLLANLQPAGQFLMEDFFRSGGLLALLNELKDLLDPKAITVTGKPLVSYLDSAEIYDETVISKRNKPLKDSAGIAVLKGNLAPLGAVIKPAAASKELLKHKGRALVFDSIEDFHKRIDDPNLDVDKDSVLVLRGCGPKGYPGMPEVANMPMPQKLLN
;
A
#
# COMPACT_ATOMS: atom_id res chain seq x y z
N ASN A 1 1.43 3.00 -3.89
CA ASN A 1 1.42 4.16 -4.80
C ASN A 1 0.63 5.35 -4.22
N ALA A 2 -0.60 5.15 -3.71
CA ALA A 2 -1.46 6.25 -3.25
C ALA A 2 -0.76 7.22 -2.28
N VAL A 3 -0.05 6.72 -1.27
CA VAL A 3 0.70 7.56 -0.32
C VAL A 3 1.70 8.46 -1.03
N VAL A 4 2.50 7.89 -1.95
CA VAL A 4 3.52 8.64 -2.69
C VAL A 4 2.91 9.72 -3.58
N HIS A 5 1.80 9.39 -4.27
CA HIS A 5 1.08 10.36 -5.09
C HIS A 5 0.45 11.49 -4.27
N LEU A 6 -0.17 11.18 -3.13
CA LEU A 6 -0.75 12.19 -2.25
C LEU A 6 0.33 13.15 -1.69
N LEU A 7 1.49 12.63 -1.30
CA LEU A 7 2.62 13.46 -0.89
C LEU A 7 3.13 14.35 -2.03
N ALA A 8 3.18 13.84 -3.26
CA ALA A 8 3.59 14.62 -4.42
C ALA A 8 2.59 15.75 -4.73
N ILE A 9 1.29 15.49 -4.63
CA ILE A 9 0.23 16.49 -4.80
C ILE A 9 0.31 17.56 -3.70
N ALA A 10 0.42 17.14 -2.44
CA ALA A 10 0.56 18.03 -1.30
C ALA A 10 1.76 18.97 -1.46
N GLY A 11 2.92 18.42 -1.84
CA GLY A 11 4.13 19.22 -2.08
C GLY A 11 3.97 20.23 -3.21
N ARG A 12 3.20 19.90 -4.28
CA ARG A 12 2.89 20.87 -5.35
C ARG A 12 1.97 22.00 -4.90
N LEU A 13 1.12 21.73 -3.92
CA LEU A 13 0.20 22.73 -3.35
C LEU A 13 0.80 23.48 -2.16
N GLY A 14 2.05 23.20 -1.76
CA GLY A 14 2.68 23.81 -0.59
C GLY A 14 2.04 23.34 0.74
N ILE A 15 1.37 22.19 0.75
CA ILE A 15 0.79 21.59 1.95
C ILE A 15 1.87 20.73 2.62
N ASP A 16 2.11 20.99 3.90
CA ASP A 16 3.05 20.23 4.72
C ASP A 16 2.41 18.89 5.14
N LEU A 17 2.52 17.91 4.25
CA LEU A 17 2.10 16.52 4.48
C LEU A 17 3.32 15.62 4.36
N THR A 18 3.54 14.78 5.36
CA THR A 18 4.73 13.93 5.48
C THR A 18 4.38 12.45 5.55
N LEU A 19 5.38 11.58 5.41
CA LEU A 19 5.21 10.14 5.65
C LEU A 19 4.83 9.85 7.11
N ASP A 20 5.34 10.65 8.06
CA ASP A 20 5.03 10.46 9.48
C ASP A 20 3.54 10.70 9.79
N ASP A 21 2.86 11.59 9.03
CA ASP A 21 1.42 11.79 9.15
C ASP A 21 0.64 10.55 8.72
N PHE A 22 1.09 9.88 7.66
CA PHE A 22 0.51 8.61 7.22
C PHE A 22 0.73 7.50 8.24
N ASP A 23 1.92 7.39 8.82
CA ASP A 23 2.23 6.38 9.83
C ASP A 23 1.40 6.60 11.10
N LYS A 24 1.37 7.84 11.61
CA LYS A 24 0.60 8.23 12.79
C LYS A 24 -0.90 7.99 12.63
N THR A 25 -1.43 8.23 11.43
CA THR A 25 -2.86 8.03 11.14
C THR A 25 -3.14 6.56 10.88
N GLY A 26 -2.36 5.92 10.00
CA GLY A 26 -2.57 4.55 9.55
C GLY A 26 -2.40 3.52 10.66
N SER A 27 -1.50 3.74 11.63
CA SER A 27 -1.27 2.83 12.75
C SER A 27 -2.49 2.64 13.66
N LYS A 28 -3.43 3.59 13.64
CA LYS A 28 -4.65 3.58 14.44
C LYS A 28 -5.85 2.94 13.75
N VAL A 29 -5.73 2.67 12.45
CA VAL A 29 -6.82 2.14 11.63
C VAL A 29 -6.71 0.62 11.56
N PRO A 30 -7.73 -0.15 11.97
CA PRO A 30 -7.73 -1.59 11.84
C PRO A 30 -7.91 -2.04 10.38
N LEU A 31 -7.44 -3.25 10.07
CA LEU A 31 -7.68 -3.89 8.78
C LEU A 31 -9.04 -4.56 8.80
N LEU A 32 -9.98 -4.05 8.02
CA LEU A 32 -11.35 -4.58 7.94
C LEU A 32 -11.66 -5.25 6.61
N ALA A 33 -11.02 -4.83 5.50
CA ALA A 33 -11.30 -5.36 4.17
C ALA A 33 -10.39 -6.54 3.82
N ASN A 34 -10.99 -7.70 3.54
CA ASN A 34 -10.31 -8.96 3.19
C ASN A 34 -10.09 -9.06 1.67
N LEU A 35 -9.35 -8.11 1.09
CA LEU A 35 -9.20 -7.97 -0.35
C LEU A 35 -7.81 -8.35 -0.86
N GLN A 36 -7.78 -8.93 -2.05
CA GLN A 36 -6.52 -9.23 -2.74
C GLN A 36 -5.67 -7.94 -2.96
N PRO A 37 -4.35 -8.06 -3.00
CA PRO A 37 -3.54 -9.28 -2.93
C PRO A 37 -3.25 -9.78 -1.50
N ALA A 38 -3.59 -9.03 -0.46
CA ALA A 38 -3.30 -9.39 0.92
C ALA A 38 -4.40 -10.23 1.59
N GLY A 39 -5.59 -10.28 1.00
CA GLY A 39 -6.75 -11.03 1.41
C GLY A 39 -7.26 -11.97 0.30
N GLN A 40 -8.51 -12.40 0.42
CA GLN A 40 -9.07 -13.47 -0.40
C GLN A 40 -10.01 -13.00 -1.51
N PHE A 41 -10.72 -11.88 -1.31
CA PHE A 41 -11.82 -11.43 -2.14
C PHE A 41 -11.40 -10.35 -3.15
N LEU A 42 -12.25 -10.15 -4.18
CA LEU A 42 -12.06 -9.14 -5.22
C LEU A 42 -12.83 -7.84 -4.89
N MET A 43 -12.60 -6.80 -5.68
CA MET A 43 -13.33 -5.53 -5.52
C MET A 43 -14.82 -5.64 -5.81
N GLU A 44 -15.25 -6.60 -6.63
CA GLU A 44 -16.65 -6.88 -6.86
C GLU A 44 -17.34 -7.42 -5.59
N ASP A 45 -16.67 -8.34 -4.88
CA ASP A 45 -17.14 -8.86 -3.60
C ASP A 45 -17.27 -7.74 -2.57
N PHE A 46 -16.28 -6.86 -2.52
CA PHE A 46 -16.30 -5.69 -1.65
C PHE A 46 -17.49 -4.78 -1.93
N PHE A 47 -17.76 -4.47 -3.21
CA PHE A 47 -18.91 -3.67 -3.60
C PHE A 47 -20.23 -4.32 -3.16
N ARG A 48 -20.40 -5.63 -3.41
CA ARG A 48 -21.59 -6.40 -3.03
C ARG A 48 -21.78 -6.52 -1.52
N SER A 49 -20.70 -6.45 -0.76
CA SER A 49 -20.71 -6.57 0.71
C SER A 49 -20.99 -5.25 1.44
N GLY A 50 -21.35 -4.18 0.72
CA GLY A 50 -21.64 -2.86 1.27
C GLY A 50 -20.62 -1.77 0.86
N GLY A 51 -19.49 -2.16 0.32
CA GLY A 51 -18.50 -1.29 -0.31
C GLY A 51 -17.88 -0.26 0.62
N LEU A 52 -17.44 0.84 0.03
CA LEU A 52 -16.69 1.88 0.73
C LEU A 52 -17.51 2.52 1.86
N LEU A 53 -18.80 2.76 1.66
CA LEU A 53 -19.62 3.44 2.67
C LEU A 53 -19.80 2.58 3.92
N ALA A 54 -20.01 1.27 3.76
CA ALA A 54 -20.08 0.33 4.87
C ALA A 54 -18.76 0.26 5.63
N LEU A 55 -17.62 0.20 4.93
CA LEU A 55 -16.31 0.25 5.55
C LEU A 55 -16.08 1.55 6.33
N LEU A 56 -16.43 2.70 5.75
CA LEU A 56 -16.28 4.00 6.40
C LEU A 56 -17.21 4.16 7.59
N ASN A 57 -18.42 3.57 7.56
CA ASN A 57 -19.32 3.58 8.70
C ASN A 57 -18.73 2.84 9.91
N GLU A 58 -18.04 1.72 9.70
CA GLU A 58 -17.31 1.02 10.77
C GLU A 58 -16.15 1.86 11.36
N LEU A 59 -15.63 2.81 10.60
CA LEU A 59 -14.51 3.67 10.99
C LEU A 59 -14.93 5.12 11.33
N LYS A 60 -16.24 5.40 11.41
CA LYS A 60 -16.78 6.78 11.49
C LYS A 60 -16.22 7.63 12.62
N ASP A 61 -15.90 7.03 13.74
CA ASP A 61 -15.30 7.72 14.90
C ASP A 61 -13.81 8.09 14.72
N LEU A 62 -13.15 7.55 13.68
CA LEU A 62 -11.81 7.92 13.26
C LEU A 62 -11.80 8.98 12.15
N LEU A 63 -12.96 9.30 11.59
CA LEU A 63 -13.10 10.25 10.48
C LEU A 63 -13.42 11.65 11.01
N ASP A 64 -13.02 12.68 10.25
CA ASP A 64 -13.50 14.03 10.50
C ASP A 64 -14.97 14.15 10.04
N PRO A 65 -15.92 14.34 10.96
CA PRO A 65 -17.34 14.45 10.61
C PRO A 65 -17.65 15.67 9.74
N LYS A 66 -16.78 16.67 9.73
CA LYS A 66 -16.96 17.90 8.94
C LYS A 66 -16.28 17.83 7.56
N ALA A 67 -15.56 16.75 7.26
CA ALA A 67 -14.91 16.60 5.95
C ALA A 67 -15.92 16.66 4.81
N ILE A 68 -15.74 17.63 3.91
CA ILE A 68 -16.64 17.86 2.78
C ILE A 68 -16.21 16.98 1.61
N THR A 69 -17.17 16.27 1.03
CA THR A 69 -16.97 15.44 -0.15
C THR A 69 -17.11 16.26 -1.46
N VAL A 70 -16.78 15.63 -2.57
CA VAL A 70 -16.93 16.21 -3.91
C VAL A 70 -18.37 16.71 -4.24
N THR A 71 -19.37 16.19 -3.55
CA THR A 71 -20.77 16.60 -3.69
C THR A 71 -21.13 17.86 -2.89
N GLY A 72 -20.19 18.43 -2.13
CA GLY A 72 -20.41 19.55 -1.24
C GLY A 72 -21.11 19.21 0.08
N LYS A 73 -21.34 17.92 0.36
CA LYS A 73 -21.94 17.44 1.62
C LYS A 73 -20.88 16.81 2.53
N PRO A 74 -21.06 16.86 3.86
CA PRO A 74 -20.20 16.17 4.79
C PRO A 74 -20.21 14.65 4.54
N LEU A 75 -19.05 14.00 4.69
CA LEU A 75 -18.90 12.55 4.49
C LEU A 75 -19.88 11.74 5.34
N VAL A 76 -20.08 12.13 6.59
CA VAL A 76 -20.98 11.43 7.52
C VAL A 76 -22.42 11.33 7.03
N SER A 77 -22.88 12.27 6.18
CA SER A 77 -24.25 12.24 5.64
C SER A 77 -24.54 11.05 4.72
N TYR A 78 -23.52 10.32 4.33
CA TYR A 78 -23.62 9.11 3.48
C TYR A 78 -23.50 7.80 4.27
N LEU A 79 -23.16 7.86 5.56
CA LEU A 79 -22.81 6.68 6.34
C LEU A 79 -24.00 6.04 7.07
N ASP A 80 -25.03 6.82 7.41
CA ASP A 80 -26.12 6.40 8.30
C ASP A 80 -26.94 5.19 7.78
N SER A 81 -26.99 5.00 6.46
CA SER A 81 -27.71 3.87 5.83
C SER A 81 -26.77 2.78 5.32
N ALA A 82 -25.48 2.89 5.58
CA ALA A 82 -24.48 1.97 5.06
C ALA A 82 -24.35 0.75 5.97
N GLU A 83 -24.56 -0.43 5.41
CA GLU A 83 -24.53 -1.72 6.11
C GLU A 83 -23.52 -2.67 5.50
N ILE A 84 -22.96 -3.57 6.32
CA ILE A 84 -22.17 -4.70 5.86
C ILE A 84 -23.11 -5.85 5.61
N TYR A 85 -23.09 -6.37 4.35
CA TYR A 85 -23.90 -7.53 3.95
C TYR A 85 -23.12 -8.84 4.06
N ASP A 86 -21.78 -8.79 4.05
CA ASP A 86 -20.92 -9.98 4.22
C ASP A 86 -19.69 -9.63 5.08
N GLU A 87 -19.71 -10.14 6.33
CA GLU A 87 -18.63 -9.91 7.31
C GLU A 87 -17.35 -10.70 6.99
N THR A 88 -17.38 -11.65 6.06
CA THR A 88 -16.16 -12.35 5.61
C THR A 88 -15.33 -11.49 4.66
N VAL A 89 -15.98 -10.56 3.96
CA VAL A 89 -15.36 -9.60 3.03
C VAL A 89 -15.01 -8.30 3.72
N ILE A 90 -15.95 -7.72 4.51
CA ILE A 90 -15.76 -6.51 5.31
C ILE A 90 -16.04 -6.85 6.77
N SER A 91 -14.99 -6.97 7.56
CA SER A 91 -15.11 -7.28 8.99
C SER A 91 -15.61 -6.06 9.78
N LYS A 92 -16.33 -6.33 10.87
CA LYS A 92 -16.71 -5.29 11.83
C LYS A 92 -15.51 -4.78 12.62
N ARG A 93 -15.56 -3.53 13.05
CA ARG A 93 -14.50 -2.90 13.82
C ARG A 93 -14.17 -3.58 15.14
N ASN A 94 -15.15 -4.15 15.81
CA ASN A 94 -14.95 -4.89 17.06
C ASN A 94 -14.32 -6.28 16.85
N LYS A 95 -14.20 -6.73 15.59
CA LYS A 95 -13.58 -8.00 15.21
C LYS A 95 -12.74 -7.82 13.93
N PRO A 96 -11.69 -7.00 13.96
CA PRO A 96 -10.91 -6.70 12.76
C PRO A 96 -10.08 -7.91 12.32
N LEU A 97 -9.69 -7.93 11.05
CA LEU A 97 -8.74 -8.93 10.51
C LEU A 97 -7.35 -8.75 11.11
N LYS A 98 -6.96 -7.50 11.38
CA LYS A 98 -5.75 -7.09 12.10
C LYS A 98 -6.02 -5.78 12.83
N ASP A 99 -5.41 -5.58 13.99
CA ASP A 99 -5.58 -4.39 14.81
C ASP A 99 -5.00 -3.12 14.18
N SER A 100 -4.08 -3.26 13.23
CA SER A 100 -3.47 -2.15 12.50
C SER A 100 -3.53 -2.38 11.00
N ALA A 101 -3.97 -1.35 10.26
CA ALA A 101 -4.05 -1.39 8.81
C ALA A 101 -2.68 -1.27 8.14
N GLY A 102 -2.52 -2.01 7.18
CA GLY A 102 -1.43 -2.44 6.41
C GLY A 102 -0.44 -1.47 5.77
N ILE A 103 -0.30 -0.20 6.12
CA ILE A 103 0.81 0.65 5.64
C ILE A 103 1.65 1.08 6.84
N ALA A 104 2.96 0.79 6.77
CA ALA A 104 3.93 1.25 7.73
C ALA A 104 5.00 2.10 7.03
N VAL A 105 5.55 3.05 7.76
CA VAL A 105 6.66 3.88 7.30
C VAL A 105 7.96 3.32 7.88
N LEU A 106 8.92 3.05 7.01
CA LEU A 106 10.23 2.53 7.37
C LEU A 106 11.27 3.64 7.21
N LYS A 107 12.24 3.69 8.13
CA LYS A 107 13.39 4.60 8.06
C LYS A 107 14.68 3.81 8.28
N GLY A 108 15.71 4.15 7.54
CA GLY A 108 17.02 3.52 7.65
C GLY A 108 18.02 4.13 6.68
N ASN A 109 19.23 3.60 6.67
CA ASN A 109 20.29 4.09 5.79
C ASN A 109 20.00 3.91 4.29
N LEU A 110 19.18 2.91 3.93
CA LEU A 110 18.73 2.72 2.55
C LEU A 110 17.66 3.76 2.15
N ALA A 111 16.79 4.16 3.09
CA ALA A 111 15.72 5.12 2.88
C ALA A 111 15.68 6.14 4.03
N PRO A 112 16.65 7.08 4.10
CA PRO A 112 16.77 8.01 5.23
C PRO A 112 15.60 8.99 5.33
N LEU A 113 14.96 9.32 4.21
CA LEU A 113 13.75 10.15 4.16
C LEU A 113 12.46 9.37 4.34
N GLY A 114 12.55 8.06 4.48
CA GLY A 114 11.43 7.16 4.66
C GLY A 114 11.06 6.36 3.42
N ALA A 115 10.41 5.23 3.66
CA ALA A 115 9.83 4.36 2.66
C ALA A 115 8.49 3.83 3.18
N VAL A 116 7.63 3.34 2.29
CA VAL A 116 6.35 2.75 2.65
C VAL A 116 6.35 1.26 2.34
N ILE A 117 5.77 0.49 3.24
CA ILE A 117 5.52 -0.93 3.06
C ILE A 117 4.08 -1.26 3.44
N LYS A 118 3.50 -2.25 2.77
CA LYS A 118 2.26 -2.90 3.19
C LYS A 118 2.61 -4.24 3.87
N PRO A 119 2.79 -4.30 5.20
CA PRO A 119 3.21 -5.52 5.89
C PRO A 119 2.23 -6.68 5.69
N ALA A 120 0.95 -6.38 5.46
CA ALA A 120 -0.07 -7.38 5.20
C ALA A 120 0.13 -8.14 3.88
N ALA A 121 0.87 -7.58 2.93
CA ALA A 121 1.18 -8.18 1.64
C ALA A 121 2.56 -8.85 1.60
N ALA A 122 3.35 -8.71 2.66
CA ALA A 122 4.66 -9.35 2.77
C ALA A 122 4.54 -10.72 3.46
N SER A 123 5.33 -11.69 3.01
CA SER A 123 5.51 -12.96 3.72
C SER A 123 6.11 -12.70 5.10
N LYS A 124 5.63 -13.39 6.13
CA LYS A 124 6.06 -13.16 7.52
C LYS A 124 7.56 -13.36 7.70
N GLU A 125 8.12 -14.34 6.99
CA GLU A 125 9.54 -14.69 6.99
C GLU A 125 10.41 -13.55 6.46
N LEU A 126 9.88 -12.76 5.52
CA LEU A 126 10.59 -11.64 4.88
C LEU A 126 10.49 -10.32 5.64
N LEU A 127 9.65 -10.24 6.68
CA LEU A 127 9.59 -9.03 7.53
C LEU A 127 10.88 -8.81 8.34
N LYS A 128 11.69 -9.86 8.52
CA LYS A 128 13.03 -9.78 9.07
C LYS A 128 13.96 -10.60 8.19
N HIS A 129 14.60 -9.94 7.23
CA HIS A 129 15.40 -10.59 6.20
C HIS A 129 16.76 -9.91 6.05
N LYS A 130 17.76 -10.70 5.71
CA LYS A 130 19.10 -10.24 5.35
C LYS A 130 19.55 -10.99 4.11
N GLY A 131 19.77 -10.25 3.02
CA GLY A 131 20.21 -10.78 1.75
C GLY A 131 21.15 -9.82 1.04
N ARG A 132 21.79 -10.32 -0.02
CA ARG A 132 22.60 -9.50 -0.89
C ARG A 132 21.71 -8.60 -1.76
N ALA A 133 22.02 -7.31 -1.84
CA ALA A 133 21.33 -6.39 -2.73
C ALA A 133 21.77 -6.59 -4.18
N LEU A 134 20.80 -6.85 -5.07
CA LEU A 134 20.96 -6.80 -6.50
C LEU A 134 20.35 -5.53 -7.03
N VAL A 135 21.19 -4.59 -7.43
CA VAL A 135 20.79 -3.23 -7.78
C VAL A 135 20.66 -3.08 -9.28
N PHE A 136 19.55 -2.46 -9.70
CA PHE A 136 19.27 -2.06 -11.08
C PHE A 136 19.16 -0.53 -11.13
N ASP A 137 19.87 0.10 -12.05
CA ASP A 137 19.95 1.57 -12.11
C ASP A 137 18.77 2.21 -12.83
N SER A 138 18.00 1.42 -13.58
CA SER A 138 16.74 1.85 -14.23
C SER A 138 15.86 0.63 -14.51
N ILE A 139 14.61 0.88 -14.94
CA ILE A 139 13.70 -0.18 -15.37
C ILE A 139 14.21 -0.89 -16.64
N GLU A 140 14.89 -0.18 -17.52
CA GLU A 140 15.50 -0.72 -18.72
C GLU A 140 16.68 -1.65 -18.37
N ASP A 141 17.51 -1.24 -17.40
CA ASP A 141 18.58 -2.09 -16.87
C ASP A 141 18.02 -3.36 -16.23
N PHE A 142 16.93 -3.22 -15.46
CA PHE A 142 16.21 -4.35 -14.88
C PHE A 142 15.76 -5.33 -15.95
N HIS A 143 14.99 -4.88 -16.95
CA HIS A 143 14.48 -5.76 -18.03
C HIS A 143 15.57 -6.40 -18.85
N LYS A 144 16.69 -5.72 -19.04
CA LYS A 144 17.83 -6.27 -19.78
C LYS A 144 18.52 -7.40 -19.03
N ARG A 145 18.57 -7.34 -17.69
CA ARG A 145 19.40 -8.23 -16.87
C ARG A 145 18.64 -9.28 -16.10
N ILE A 146 17.35 -9.10 -15.83
CA ILE A 146 16.63 -9.94 -14.87
C ILE A 146 16.61 -11.43 -15.27
N ASP A 147 16.57 -11.72 -16.54
CA ASP A 147 16.56 -13.08 -17.09
C ASP A 147 17.90 -13.53 -17.67
N ASP A 148 18.99 -12.77 -17.44
CA ASP A 148 20.33 -13.21 -17.82
C ASP A 148 20.69 -14.48 -17.03
N PRO A 149 21.05 -15.59 -17.71
CA PRO A 149 21.45 -16.84 -17.06
C PRO A 149 22.62 -16.67 -16.07
N ASN A 150 23.52 -15.72 -16.37
CA ASN A 150 24.68 -15.41 -15.55
C ASN A 150 24.40 -14.40 -14.42
N LEU A 151 23.17 -13.88 -14.31
CA LEU A 151 22.82 -12.98 -13.24
C LEU A 151 23.02 -13.69 -11.89
N ASP A 152 23.87 -13.13 -11.04
CA ASP A 152 24.14 -13.68 -9.71
C ASP A 152 23.00 -13.31 -8.74
N VAL A 153 21.92 -14.09 -8.78
CA VAL A 153 20.72 -13.95 -7.97
C VAL A 153 20.31 -15.31 -7.38
N ASP A 154 19.91 -15.30 -6.13
CA ASP A 154 19.38 -16.44 -5.39
C ASP A 154 18.07 -16.08 -4.67
N LYS A 155 17.47 -17.05 -3.96
CA LYS A 155 16.21 -16.88 -3.22
C LYS A 155 16.28 -15.87 -2.07
N ASP A 156 17.48 -15.59 -1.58
CA ASP A 156 17.74 -14.68 -0.47
C ASP A 156 18.12 -13.27 -0.96
N SER A 157 18.28 -13.07 -2.26
CA SER A 157 18.65 -11.79 -2.86
C SER A 157 17.55 -10.75 -2.71
N VAL A 158 17.93 -9.49 -2.46
CA VAL A 158 17.02 -8.34 -2.39
C VAL A 158 17.16 -7.53 -3.68
N LEU A 159 16.12 -7.51 -4.50
CA LEU A 159 16.11 -6.72 -5.74
C LEU A 159 15.86 -5.25 -5.42
N VAL A 160 16.72 -4.37 -5.89
CA VAL A 160 16.65 -2.91 -5.67
C VAL A 160 16.60 -2.19 -7.00
N LEU A 161 15.48 -1.55 -7.30
CA LEU A 161 15.30 -0.73 -8.49
C LEU A 161 15.46 0.75 -8.13
N ARG A 162 16.43 1.42 -8.74
CA ARG A 162 16.75 2.83 -8.50
C ARG A 162 16.02 3.75 -9.49
N GLY A 163 15.83 4.99 -9.08
CA GLY A 163 15.36 6.06 -9.97
C GLY A 163 13.91 5.94 -10.45
N CYS A 164 13.09 5.07 -9.89
CA CYS A 164 11.72 4.80 -10.35
C CYS A 164 10.62 5.45 -9.48
N GLY A 165 10.99 6.42 -8.64
CA GLY A 165 10.03 7.22 -7.90
C GLY A 165 9.48 8.40 -8.73
N PRO A 166 8.61 9.25 -8.13
CA PRO A 166 7.98 10.38 -8.84
C PRO A 166 8.95 11.39 -9.45
N LYS A 167 10.14 11.54 -8.86
CA LYS A 167 11.19 12.43 -9.38
C LYS A 167 11.98 11.79 -10.53
N GLY A 168 12.32 10.52 -10.40
CA GLY A 168 13.14 9.82 -11.38
C GLY A 168 12.34 9.29 -12.57
N TYR A 169 11.04 9.03 -12.36
CA TYR A 169 10.15 8.52 -13.41
C TYR A 169 8.80 9.27 -13.36
N PRO A 170 8.68 10.38 -14.08
CA PRO A 170 7.48 11.23 -14.06
C PRO A 170 6.20 10.43 -14.39
N GLY A 171 5.12 10.69 -13.62
CA GLY A 171 3.86 9.97 -13.76
C GLY A 171 3.83 8.64 -13.03
N MET A 172 4.96 8.16 -12.52
CA MET A 172 5.09 6.91 -11.77
C MET A 172 4.25 5.76 -12.37
N PRO A 173 4.48 5.42 -13.67
CA PRO A 173 3.79 4.28 -14.29
C PRO A 173 4.12 3.00 -13.51
N GLU A 174 3.48 1.87 -13.83
CA GLU A 174 3.66 0.58 -13.13
C GLU A 174 5.10 0.01 -13.25
N VAL A 175 6.08 0.88 -13.06
CA VAL A 175 7.52 0.53 -13.05
C VAL A 175 7.90 -0.36 -11.88
N ALA A 176 7.08 -0.41 -10.85
CA ALA A 176 7.25 -1.30 -9.71
C ALA A 176 6.87 -2.76 -10.01
N ASN A 177 6.36 -3.06 -11.17
CA ASN A 177 6.12 -4.42 -11.61
C ASN A 177 7.45 -5.08 -11.99
N MET A 178 8.12 -5.64 -10.98
CA MET A 178 9.38 -6.35 -11.11
C MET A 178 9.12 -7.86 -11.12
N PRO A 179 9.06 -8.52 -12.29
CA PRO A 179 8.91 -9.96 -12.35
C PRO A 179 10.09 -10.67 -11.67
N MET A 180 9.83 -11.85 -11.12
CA MET A 180 10.87 -12.69 -10.56
C MET A 180 11.77 -13.23 -11.69
N PRO A 181 13.08 -13.41 -11.44
CA PRO A 181 13.98 -14.06 -12.40
C PRO A 181 13.47 -15.45 -12.76
N GLN A 182 13.38 -15.78 -14.04
CA GLN A 182 12.85 -17.06 -14.52
C GLN A 182 13.56 -18.27 -13.87
N LYS A 183 14.86 -18.18 -13.63
CA LYS A 183 15.65 -19.25 -13.01
C LYS A 183 15.28 -19.54 -11.53
N LEU A 184 14.50 -18.66 -10.87
CA LEU A 184 14.02 -18.87 -9.50
C LEU A 184 12.56 -19.35 -9.45
N LEU A 185 11.89 -19.45 -10.60
CA LEU A 185 10.51 -19.91 -10.70
C LEU A 185 10.38 -21.43 -10.91
N ASN A 186 11.49 -22.15 -11.09
CA ASN A 186 11.57 -23.59 -11.34
C ASN A 186 11.88 -24.38 -10.07
#